data_109406991fec393792cab9c461a5faf0
#
_entry.id   109406991fec393792cab9c461a5faf0
#
_cell.length_a   1.000
_cell.length_b   1.000
_cell.length_c   1.000
_cell.angle_alpha   90.00
_cell.angle_beta   90.00
_cell.angle_gamma   90.00
#
_symmetry.space_group_name_H-M   'P 1'
#
loop_
_entity.id
_entity.type
_entity.pdbx_description
1 polymer ?
#
loop_
_entity_poly.entity_id
_entity_poly.type
_entity_poly.pdbx_seq_one_letter_code
_entity_poly.pdbx_strand_id
1 'polypeptide(L)'
;MEKRWSTVLINTALLASGFGTMHMLEKFKDAVLTHYGITEAMMSYQQTAFVVGLFVAFLLGGTSLFKGSFKRSVALIVSFAAIPQFLIPFMPNWWGVVVLRFFQGFIVALIAVFSNQIGRLFVAERPFAKGVILSGIFWGGIYGINLAKWAGGSNASWSSVTEAFIISAVVMYVMLAIWWLFVEDFEIPKEKHSSGSNVWKMPFTWVFGFTFFPALWIIFTLGSFTLHNVKFSDAQVANLVMTLEVSMGLWSIIMGYLGYRFSVKNTSNRGLFKAIVSVMTLSYAVTFLGLFIVWKAISANDYTLALLGIAITGIVQGTGPAFWTTAPAAYPKEIYPEASFALGLISNSANAVAPNVMFVLVHSVTTGMIIYLGMALLGIVLLLVSSRMKLPVEELS
;
A
#
# COMPACT_ATOMS: atom_id res chain seq x y z
N MET A 1 -27.49 -6.68 -1.14
CA MET A 1 -26.30 -5.80 -1.36
C MET A 1 -26.14 -5.61 -2.85
N GLU A 2 -25.94 -4.37 -3.30
CA GLU A 2 -25.74 -4.14 -4.75
C GLU A 2 -24.50 -4.93 -5.23
N LYS A 3 -24.59 -5.56 -6.39
CA LYS A 3 -23.54 -6.43 -6.97
C LYS A 3 -22.16 -5.73 -7.03
N ARG A 4 -22.13 -4.42 -7.29
CA ARG A 4 -20.88 -3.63 -7.31
C ARG A 4 -20.16 -3.61 -5.95
N TRP A 5 -20.88 -3.59 -4.83
CA TRP A 5 -20.29 -3.64 -3.49
C TRP A 5 -19.79 -5.04 -3.13
N SER A 6 -20.44 -6.09 -3.64
CA SER A 6 -19.91 -7.46 -3.52
C SER A 6 -18.55 -7.57 -4.20
N THR A 7 -18.41 -6.98 -5.40
CA THR A 7 -17.12 -6.92 -6.11
C THR A 7 -16.05 -6.20 -5.28
N VAL A 8 -16.39 -5.07 -4.64
CA VAL A 8 -15.46 -4.35 -3.75
C VAL A 8 -14.99 -5.23 -2.60
N LEU A 9 -15.91 -5.87 -1.88
CA LEU A 9 -15.58 -6.69 -0.69
C LEU A 9 -14.77 -7.94 -1.06
N ILE A 10 -15.14 -8.64 -2.12
CA ILE A 10 -14.41 -9.82 -2.60
C ILE A 10 -13.01 -9.42 -3.06
N ASN A 11 -12.87 -8.30 -3.77
CA ASN A 11 -11.57 -7.79 -4.18
C ASN A 11 -10.71 -7.36 -3.00
N THR A 12 -11.30 -6.77 -1.96
CA THR A 12 -10.60 -6.41 -0.73
C THR A 12 -10.03 -7.66 -0.05
N ALA A 13 -10.83 -8.73 0.05
CA ALA A 13 -10.40 -10.00 0.63
C ALA A 13 -9.33 -10.71 -0.25
N LEU A 14 -9.47 -10.62 -1.57
CA LEU A 14 -8.48 -11.13 -2.51
C LEU A 14 -7.14 -10.40 -2.37
N LEU A 15 -7.18 -9.07 -2.27
CA LEU A 15 -6.00 -8.25 -2.04
C LEU A 15 -5.36 -8.58 -0.69
N ALA A 16 -6.16 -8.75 0.36
CA ALA A 16 -5.68 -9.18 1.67
C ALA A 16 -4.97 -10.54 1.61
N SER A 17 -5.50 -11.51 0.90
CA SER A 17 -4.83 -12.82 0.74
C SER A 17 -3.48 -12.71 0.04
N GLY A 18 -3.33 -11.79 -0.91
CA GLY A 18 -2.07 -11.51 -1.61
C GLY A 18 -1.01 -10.86 -0.71
N PHE A 19 -1.43 -9.89 0.11
CA PHE A 19 -0.53 -9.20 1.05
C PHE A 19 -0.27 -10.00 2.35
N GLY A 20 -0.94 -11.13 2.56
CA GLY A 20 -0.82 -11.94 3.77
C GLY A 20 0.62 -12.36 4.12
N THR A 21 1.47 -12.59 3.13
CA THR A 21 2.86 -12.98 3.37
C THR A 21 3.82 -11.79 3.51
N MET A 22 3.34 -10.55 3.43
CA MET A 22 4.20 -9.36 3.47
C MET A 22 5.11 -9.36 4.70
N HIS A 23 4.56 -9.65 5.88
CA HIS A 23 5.29 -9.64 7.15
C HIS A 23 5.61 -11.04 7.70
N MET A 24 5.21 -12.12 7.02
CA MET A 24 5.35 -13.49 7.57
C MET A 24 6.80 -13.88 7.83
N LEU A 25 7.71 -13.66 6.87
CA LEU A 25 9.13 -14.03 7.04
C LEU A 25 9.77 -13.31 8.23
N GLU A 26 9.41 -12.06 8.49
CA GLU A 26 9.91 -11.30 9.65
C GLU A 26 9.46 -11.91 10.98
N LYS A 27 8.27 -12.51 11.01
CA LYS A 27 7.74 -13.19 12.21
C LYS A 27 8.36 -14.55 12.45
N PHE A 28 8.98 -15.13 11.43
CA PHE A 28 9.75 -16.37 11.49
C PHE A 28 11.27 -16.14 11.55
N LYS A 29 11.69 -14.97 12.01
CA LYS A 29 13.09 -14.50 11.95
C LYS A 29 14.10 -15.60 12.32
N ASP A 30 14.00 -16.17 13.51
CA ASP A 30 15.00 -17.13 14.02
C ASP A 30 15.03 -18.43 13.21
N ALA A 31 13.85 -18.91 12.77
CA ALA A 31 13.76 -20.07 11.90
C ALA A 31 14.41 -19.79 10.53
N VAL A 32 14.21 -18.60 9.97
CA VAL A 32 14.80 -18.19 8.69
C VAL A 32 16.31 -18.04 8.79
N LEU A 33 16.80 -17.32 9.83
CA LEU A 33 18.24 -17.13 10.06
C LEU A 33 18.96 -18.47 10.21
N THR A 34 18.39 -19.39 10.99
CA THR A 34 18.95 -20.72 11.24
C THR A 34 18.93 -21.58 10.00
N HIS A 35 17.79 -21.63 9.28
CA HIS A 35 17.62 -22.52 8.12
C HIS A 35 18.56 -22.15 6.96
N TYR A 36 18.72 -20.84 6.68
CA TYR A 36 19.56 -20.37 5.56
C TYR A 36 21.00 -20.00 5.99
N GLY A 37 21.32 -19.97 7.28
CA GLY A 37 22.63 -19.54 7.78
C GLY A 37 22.96 -18.09 7.44
N ILE A 38 21.99 -17.20 7.50
CA ILE A 38 22.10 -15.77 7.11
C ILE A 38 22.12 -14.85 8.33
N THR A 39 22.55 -13.61 8.10
CA THR A 39 22.52 -12.54 9.11
C THR A 39 21.21 -11.75 9.04
N GLU A 40 20.89 -11.01 10.10
CA GLU A 40 19.74 -10.09 10.13
C GLU A 40 19.81 -9.04 9.01
N ALA A 41 20.99 -8.52 8.71
CA ALA A 41 21.19 -7.59 7.61
C ALA A 41 20.81 -8.22 6.25
N MET A 42 21.17 -9.49 6.02
CA MET A 42 20.75 -10.20 4.80
C MET A 42 19.24 -10.42 4.74
N MET A 43 18.60 -10.61 5.90
CA MET A 43 17.16 -10.81 5.97
C MET A 43 16.36 -9.58 5.46
N SER A 44 16.89 -8.36 5.62
CA SER A 44 16.23 -7.14 5.14
C SER A 44 16.06 -7.10 3.60
N TYR A 45 16.92 -7.80 2.85
CA TYR A 45 16.86 -7.84 1.38
C TYR A 45 15.53 -8.39 0.84
N GLN A 46 14.90 -9.33 1.56
CA GLN A 46 13.62 -9.87 1.13
C GLN A 46 12.50 -8.82 1.15
N GLN A 47 12.49 -7.91 2.15
CA GLN A 47 11.52 -6.82 2.22
C GLN A 47 11.81 -5.77 1.14
N THR A 48 13.07 -5.41 0.96
CA THR A 48 13.49 -4.52 -0.13
C THR A 48 13.09 -5.07 -1.49
N ALA A 49 13.33 -6.37 -1.75
CA ALA A 49 12.97 -7.02 -3.00
C ALA A 49 11.45 -6.99 -3.24
N PHE A 50 10.64 -7.27 -2.22
CA PHE A 50 9.19 -7.19 -2.29
C PHE A 50 8.72 -5.79 -2.67
N VAL A 51 9.21 -4.76 -2.00
CA VAL A 51 8.80 -3.36 -2.22
C VAL A 51 9.31 -2.83 -3.57
N VAL A 52 10.50 -3.23 -4.01
CA VAL A 52 10.99 -2.93 -5.37
C VAL A 52 10.10 -3.63 -6.42
N GLY A 53 9.66 -4.86 -6.16
CA GLY A 53 8.69 -5.54 -7.02
C GLY A 53 7.38 -4.76 -7.14
N LEU A 54 6.85 -4.21 -6.03
CA LEU A 54 5.69 -3.32 -6.06
C LEU A 54 5.91 -2.13 -7.00
N PHE A 55 7.06 -1.46 -6.90
CA PHE A 55 7.39 -0.32 -7.75
C PHE A 55 7.45 -0.70 -9.25
N VAL A 56 8.13 -1.80 -9.58
CA VAL A 56 8.24 -2.28 -10.97
C VAL A 56 6.86 -2.64 -11.55
N ALA A 57 5.94 -3.16 -10.74
CA ALA A 57 4.57 -3.42 -11.17
C ALA A 57 3.83 -2.13 -11.57
N PHE A 58 4.05 -1.03 -10.86
CA PHE A 58 3.48 0.26 -11.24
C PHE A 58 4.10 0.80 -12.53
N LEU A 59 5.40 0.56 -12.77
CA LEU A 59 6.05 0.89 -14.05
C LEU A 59 5.40 0.17 -15.25
N LEU A 60 5.05 -1.10 -15.08
CA LEU A 60 4.50 -1.94 -16.15
C LEU A 60 2.98 -1.93 -16.20
N GLY A 61 2.31 -1.69 -15.07
CA GLY A 61 0.85 -1.71 -14.95
C GLY A 61 0.14 -0.59 -15.72
N GLY A 62 0.84 0.48 -16.09
CA GLY A 62 0.34 1.52 -17.00
C GLY A 62 0.44 1.14 -18.46
N THR A 63 1.13 0.06 -18.80
CA THR A 63 1.17 -0.46 -20.16
C THR A 63 -0.10 -1.26 -20.44
N SER A 64 -0.53 -1.27 -21.70
CA SER A 64 -1.75 -1.95 -22.15
C SER A 64 -1.67 -3.49 -22.09
N LEU A 65 -0.94 -4.04 -21.12
CA LEU A 65 -0.71 -5.48 -20.98
C LEU A 65 -2.00 -6.30 -20.79
N PHE A 66 -3.04 -5.67 -20.23
CA PHE A 66 -4.29 -6.35 -19.95
C PHE A 66 -5.46 -5.56 -20.56
N LYS A 67 -6.01 -6.09 -21.64
CA LYS A 67 -7.17 -5.54 -22.36
C LYS A 67 -8.31 -6.55 -22.31
N GLY A 68 -9.54 -6.07 -22.28
CA GLY A 68 -10.73 -6.91 -22.34
C GLY A 68 -11.31 -7.23 -20.95
N SER A 69 -11.54 -8.50 -20.64
CA SER A 69 -12.22 -8.93 -19.42
C SER A 69 -11.42 -8.59 -18.16
N PHE A 70 -12.00 -7.77 -17.29
CA PHE A 70 -11.44 -7.45 -15.98
C PHE A 70 -11.32 -8.70 -15.10
N LYS A 71 -12.37 -9.50 -15.04
CA LYS A 71 -12.44 -10.72 -14.24
C LYS A 71 -11.34 -11.72 -14.61
N ARG A 72 -11.13 -11.94 -15.92
CA ARG A 72 -10.08 -12.84 -16.42
C ARG A 72 -8.68 -12.31 -16.14
N SER A 73 -8.46 -11.01 -16.31
CA SER A 73 -7.17 -10.38 -16.04
C SER A 73 -6.76 -10.52 -14.58
N VAL A 74 -7.68 -10.25 -13.65
CA VAL A 74 -7.43 -10.44 -12.21
C VAL A 74 -7.21 -11.90 -11.87
N ALA A 75 -8.01 -12.82 -12.43
CA ALA A 75 -7.85 -14.25 -12.19
C ALA A 75 -6.49 -14.77 -12.65
N LEU A 76 -6.00 -14.32 -13.80
CA LEU A 76 -4.68 -14.67 -14.31
C LEU A 76 -3.57 -14.18 -13.38
N ILE A 77 -3.62 -12.90 -12.96
CA ILE A 77 -2.64 -12.31 -12.06
C ILE A 77 -2.59 -13.07 -10.73
N VAL A 78 -3.75 -13.34 -10.14
CA VAL A 78 -3.85 -14.05 -8.85
C VAL A 78 -3.32 -15.47 -8.95
N SER A 79 -3.59 -16.17 -10.06
CA SER A 79 -3.06 -17.52 -10.29
C SER A 79 -1.53 -17.55 -10.24
N PHE A 80 -0.88 -16.51 -10.78
CA PHE A 80 0.58 -16.39 -10.70
C PHE A 80 1.07 -15.89 -9.35
N ALA A 81 0.29 -15.07 -8.64
CA ALA A 81 0.69 -14.51 -7.34
C ALA A 81 0.83 -15.56 -6.24
N ALA A 82 0.02 -16.62 -6.28
CA ALA A 82 0.10 -17.72 -5.30
C ALA A 82 1.35 -18.60 -5.47
N ILE A 83 1.97 -18.62 -6.66
CA ILE A 83 3.14 -19.46 -6.94
C ILE A 83 4.36 -19.06 -6.09
N PRO A 84 4.80 -17.78 -6.04
CA PRO A 84 5.89 -17.40 -5.16
C PRO A 84 5.61 -17.69 -3.68
N GLN A 85 4.36 -17.50 -3.23
CA GLN A 85 3.97 -17.82 -1.86
C GLN A 85 4.20 -19.31 -1.55
N PHE A 86 3.79 -20.19 -2.46
CA PHE A 86 3.99 -21.63 -2.31
C PHE A 86 5.46 -22.03 -2.35
N LEU A 87 6.27 -21.42 -3.23
CA LEU A 87 7.64 -21.83 -3.50
C LEU A 87 8.69 -21.33 -2.48
N ILE A 88 8.43 -20.21 -1.79
CA ILE A 88 9.39 -19.59 -0.87
C ILE A 88 10.01 -20.59 0.12
N PRO A 89 9.26 -21.43 0.86
CA PRO A 89 9.83 -22.32 1.85
C PRO A 89 10.65 -23.49 1.26
N PHE A 90 10.56 -23.72 -0.05
CA PHE A 90 11.27 -24.80 -0.73
C PHE A 90 12.54 -24.32 -1.44
N MET A 91 12.89 -23.04 -1.32
CA MET A 91 14.11 -22.53 -1.95
C MET A 91 15.36 -23.08 -1.27
N PRO A 92 16.33 -23.57 -2.06
CA PRO A 92 17.55 -24.18 -1.51
C PRO A 92 18.52 -23.14 -0.91
N ASN A 93 18.32 -21.87 -1.19
CA ASN A 93 19.18 -20.79 -0.71
C ASN A 93 18.40 -19.47 -0.55
N TRP A 94 18.97 -18.56 0.24
CA TRP A 94 18.34 -17.28 0.55
C TRP A 94 18.09 -16.40 -0.67
N TRP A 95 18.98 -16.39 -1.66
CA TRP A 95 18.82 -15.56 -2.84
C TRP A 95 17.63 -15.97 -3.70
N GLY A 96 17.31 -17.26 -3.73
CA GLY A 96 16.07 -17.76 -4.32
C GLY A 96 14.83 -17.19 -3.64
N VAL A 97 14.84 -17.10 -2.30
CA VAL A 97 13.77 -16.42 -1.54
C VAL A 97 13.67 -14.95 -1.93
N VAL A 98 14.79 -14.23 -1.98
CA VAL A 98 14.82 -12.80 -2.36
C VAL A 98 14.23 -12.58 -3.76
N VAL A 99 14.58 -13.41 -4.73
CA VAL A 99 14.02 -13.35 -6.09
C VAL A 99 12.52 -13.63 -6.09
N LEU A 100 12.06 -14.64 -5.37
CA LEU A 100 10.62 -14.93 -5.27
C LEU A 100 9.85 -13.81 -4.56
N ARG A 101 10.45 -13.16 -3.58
CA ARG A 101 9.86 -11.98 -2.91
C ARG A 101 9.70 -10.81 -3.86
N PHE A 102 10.66 -10.56 -4.75
CA PHE A 102 10.49 -9.57 -5.81
C PHE A 102 9.28 -9.89 -6.71
N PHE A 103 9.20 -11.12 -7.22
CA PHE A 103 8.05 -11.53 -8.06
C PHE A 103 6.73 -11.49 -7.28
N GLN A 104 6.72 -11.86 -6.02
CA GLN A 104 5.55 -11.76 -5.17
C GLN A 104 5.08 -10.31 -5.04
N GLY A 105 5.97 -9.38 -4.70
CA GLY A 105 5.65 -7.95 -4.63
C GLY A 105 5.13 -7.41 -5.96
N PHE A 106 5.80 -7.77 -7.05
CA PHE A 106 5.40 -7.39 -8.40
C PHE A 106 3.98 -7.86 -8.75
N ILE A 107 3.66 -9.13 -8.57
CA ILE A 107 2.37 -9.69 -8.99
C ILE A 107 1.25 -9.20 -8.06
N VAL A 108 1.49 -9.11 -6.75
CA VAL A 108 0.50 -8.62 -5.77
C VAL A 108 0.16 -7.15 -6.03
N ALA A 109 1.15 -6.33 -6.42
CA ALA A 109 0.90 -4.95 -6.80
C ALA A 109 0.04 -4.83 -8.07
N LEU A 110 0.16 -5.75 -9.02
CA LEU A 110 -0.74 -5.78 -10.17
C LEU A 110 -2.19 -5.99 -9.75
N ILE A 111 -2.47 -6.80 -8.72
CA ILE A 111 -3.82 -6.93 -8.16
C ILE A 111 -4.32 -5.57 -7.68
N ALA A 112 -3.48 -4.82 -6.95
CA ALA A 112 -3.82 -3.48 -6.46
C ALA A 112 -4.06 -2.48 -7.61
N VAL A 113 -3.21 -2.50 -8.65
CA VAL A 113 -3.35 -1.66 -9.85
C VAL A 113 -4.67 -1.96 -10.58
N PHE A 114 -4.98 -3.24 -10.79
CA PHE A 114 -6.25 -3.63 -11.43
C PHE A 114 -7.46 -3.30 -10.56
N SER A 115 -7.34 -3.38 -9.24
CA SER A 115 -8.39 -2.98 -8.31
C SER A 115 -8.83 -1.52 -8.51
N ASN A 116 -7.98 -0.66 -9.07
CA ASN A 116 -8.35 0.70 -9.43
C ASN A 116 -9.46 0.77 -10.49
N GLN A 117 -9.58 -0.25 -11.35
CA GLN A 117 -10.64 -0.32 -12.36
C GLN A 117 -12.04 -0.44 -11.72
N ILE A 118 -12.15 -1.08 -10.55
CA ILE A 118 -13.41 -1.19 -9.79
C ILE A 118 -13.97 0.20 -9.46
N GLY A 119 -13.11 1.19 -9.27
CA GLY A 119 -13.54 2.58 -9.05
C GLY A 119 -14.38 3.17 -10.20
N ARG A 120 -14.34 2.57 -11.40
CA ARG A 120 -15.20 2.97 -12.55
C ARG A 120 -16.66 2.58 -12.35
N LEU A 121 -16.96 1.59 -11.52
CA LEU A 121 -18.32 1.19 -11.17
C LEU A 121 -18.99 2.19 -10.22
N PHE A 122 -18.23 3.15 -9.70
CA PHE A 122 -18.68 4.16 -8.75
C PHE A 122 -18.38 5.57 -9.28
N VAL A 123 -19.35 6.44 -9.23
CA VAL A 123 -19.17 7.84 -9.62
C VAL A 123 -18.92 8.68 -8.37
N ALA A 124 -19.92 8.81 -7.53
CA ALA A 124 -19.84 9.62 -6.30
C ALA A 124 -19.11 8.89 -5.16
N GLU A 125 -19.37 7.58 -4.98
CA GLU A 125 -18.79 6.80 -3.89
C GLU A 125 -17.36 6.28 -4.18
N ARG A 126 -16.75 6.70 -5.28
CA ARG A 126 -15.40 6.24 -5.68
C ARG A 126 -14.35 6.36 -4.57
N PRO A 127 -14.22 7.46 -3.81
CA PRO A 127 -13.25 7.55 -2.72
C PRO A 127 -13.50 6.49 -1.63
N PHE A 128 -14.76 6.24 -1.31
CA PHE A 128 -15.15 5.26 -0.31
C PHE A 128 -14.85 3.83 -0.77
N ALA A 129 -15.26 3.48 -1.99
CA ALA A 129 -14.95 2.17 -2.58
C ALA A 129 -13.44 1.90 -2.61
N LYS A 130 -12.63 2.91 -3.00
CA LYS A 130 -11.17 2.81 -2.96
C LYS A 130 -10.62 2.68 -1.55
N GLY A 131 -11.17 3.38 -0.58
CA GLY A 131 -10.79 3.23 0.82
C GLY A 131 -10.99 1.80 1.33
N VAL A 132 -12.12 1.19 1.00
CA VAL A 132 -12.41 -0.21 1.34
C VAL A 132 -11.44 -1.15 0.64
N ILE A 133 -11.20 -0.98 -0.66
CA ILE A 133 -10.26 -1.84 -1.43
C ILE A 133 -8.84 -1.75 -0.85
N LEU A 134 -8.33 -0.54 -0.66
CA LEU A 134 -6.97 -0.32 -0.18
C LEU A 134 -6.76 -0.82 1.25
N SER A 135 -7.83 -0.86 2.08
CA SER A 135 -7.73 -1.46 3.42
C SER A 135 -7.34 -2.94 3.37
N GLY A 136 -7.60 -3.64 2.26
CA GLY A 136 -7.22 -5.03 2.04
C GLY A 136 -5.72 -5.30 2.19
N ILE A 137 -4.87 -4.33 1.86
CA ILE A 137 -3.41 -4.44 2.06
C ILE A 137 -3.10 -4.69 3.54
N PHE A 138 -3.71 -3.94 4.43
CA PHE A 138 -3.46 -3.97 5.88
C PHE A 138 -4.15 -5.15 6.56
N TRP A 139 -5.36 -5.50 6.14
CA TRP A 139 -6.01 -6.74 6.57
C TRP A 139 -5.19 -7.97 6.19
N GLY A 140 -4.49 -7.92 5.05
CA GLY A 140 -3.51 -8.92 4.66
C GLY A 140 -2.34 -9.00 5.63
N GLY A 141 -1.75 -7.87 6.01
CA GLY A 141 -0.68 -7.82 7.02
C GLY A 141 -1.11 -8.47 8.34
N ILE A 142 -2.31 -8.12 8.84
CA ILE A 142 -2.90 -8.72 10.05
C ILE A 142 -3.10 -10.24 9.90
N TYR A 143 -3.64 -10.67 8.77
CA TYR A 143 -3.82 -12.08 8.46
C TYR A 143 -2.49 -12.84 8.52
N GLY A 144 -1.45 -12.31 7.85
CA GLY A 144 -0.13 -12.94 7.82
C GLY A 144 0.56 -12.99 9.18
N ILE A 145 0.46 -11.91 9.99
CA ILE A 145 1.00 -11.89 11.36
C ILE A 145 0.31 -12.94 12.24
N ASN A 146 -1.01 -13.07 12.15
CA ASN A 146 -1.74 -14.07 12.95
C ASN A 146 -1.45 -15.50 12.49
N LEU A 147 -1.32 -15.73 11.18
CA LEU A 147 -0.94 -17.03 10.64
C LEU A 147 0.46 -17.43 11.11
N ALA A 148 1.42 -16.50 11.10
CA ALA A 148 2.75 -16.75 11.62
C ALA A 148 2.76 -17.03 13.13
N LYS A 149 1.97 -16.29 13.92
CA LYS A 149 1.81 -16.57 15.37
C LYS A 149 1.23 -17.96 15.62
N TRP A 150 0.22 -18.35 14.86
CA TRP A 150 -0.39 -19.67 14.95
C TRP A 150 0.63 -20.79 14.64
N ALA A 151 1.51 -20.58 13.67
CA ALA A 151 2.56 -21.52 13.30
C ALA A 151 3.78 -21.53 14.26
N GLY A 152 3.75 -20.76 15.36
CA GLY A 152 4.81 -20.72 16.38
C GLY A 152 5.69 -19.47 16.41
N GLY A 153 5.49 -18.52 15.50
CA GLY A 153 6.22 -17.24 15.46
C GLY A 153 7.73 -17.42 15.35
N SER A 154 8.51 -16.72 16.17
CA SER A 154 9.98 -16.82 16.19
C SER A 154 10.50 -18.22 16.56
N ASN A 155 9.73 -18.96 17.37
CA ASN A 155 10.08 -20.32 17.80
C ASN A 155 9.60 -21.41 16.82
N ALA A 156 9.11 -21.04 15.63
CA ALA A 156 8.60 -22.00 14.66
C ALA A 156 9.70 -22.94 14.15
N SER A 157 9.36 -24.21 13.96
CA SER A 157 10.17 -25.10 13.16
C SER A 157 10.09 -24.75 11.68
N TRP A 158 11.06 -25.14 10.87
CA TRP A 158 10.99 -24.89 9.41
C TRP A 158 9.79 -25.57 8.76
N SER A 159 9.34 -26.72 9.27
CA SER A 159 8.10 -27.36 8.83
C SER A 159 6.87 -26.48 9.08
N SER A 160 6.80 -25.84 10.24
CA SER A 160 5.68 -24.90 10.55
C SER A 160 5.71 -23.65 9.67
N VAL A 161 6.92 -23.13 9.35
CA VAL A 161 7.08 -22.04 8.36
C VAL A 161 6.53 -22.47 7.00
N THR A 162 6.93 -23.68 6.55
CA THR A 162 6.47 -24.26 5.27
C THR A 162 4.94 -24.39 5.24
N GLU A 163 4.36 -24.92 6.31
CA GLU A 163 2.92 -25.09 6.45
C GLU A 163 2.17 -23.76 6.38
N ALA A 164 2.65 -22.72 7.06
CA ALA A 164 2.06 -21.38 7.00
C ALA A 164 2.06 -20.78 5.59
N PHE A 165 3.15 -20.95 4.84
CA PHE A 165 3.23 -20.49 3.45
C PHE A 165 2.30 -21.29 2.53
N ILE A 166 2.20 -22.60 2.70
CA ILE A 166 1.25 -23.44 1.94
C ILE A 166 -0.20 -23.00 2.22
N ILE A 167 -0.56 -22.82 3.49
CA ILE A 167 -1.90 -22.36 3.89
C ILE A 167 -2.19 -20.99 3.24
N SER A 168 -1.24 -20.06 3.26
CA SER A 168 -1.40 -18.75 2.64
C SER A 168 -1.65 -18.85 1.12
N ALA A 169 -0.93 -19.71 0.42
CA ALA A 169 -1.13 -19.97 -1.01
C ALA A 169 -2.51 -20.61 -1.29
N VAL A 170 -2.92 -21.57 -0.48
CA VAL A 170 -4.24 -22.22 -0.57
C VAL A 170 -5.36 -21.19 -0.36
N VAL A 171 -5.25 -20.34 0.66
CA VAL A 171 -6.22 -19.26 0.93
C VAL A 171 -6.34 -18.34 -0.29
N MET A 172 -5.24 -18.01 -0.95
CA MET A 172 -5.26 -17.18 -2.15
C MET A 172 -5.99 -17.86 -3.31
N TYR A 173 -5.80 -19.15 -3.54
CA TYR A 173 -6.56 -19.90 -4.54
C TYR A 173 -8.05 -20.06 -4.19
N VAL A 174 -8.39 -20.24 -2.91
CA VAL A 174 -9.78 -20.22 -2.44
C VAL A 174 -10.42 -18.86 -2.73
N MET A 175 -9.72 -17.76 -2.45
CA MET A 175 -10.20 -16.42 -2.76
C MET A 175 -10.34 -16.19 -4.27
N LEU A 176 -9.45 -16.77 -5.07
CA LEU A 176 -9.58 -16.76 -6.54
C LEU A 176 -10.84 -17.51 -7.02
N ALA A 177 -11.15 -18.66 -6.41
CA ALA A 177 -12.37 -19.39 -6.73
C ALA A 177 -13.63 -18.57 -6.37
N ILE A 178 -13.65 -17.93 -5.20
CA ILE A 178 -14.72 -17.02 -4.78
C ILE A 178 -14.84 -15.84 -5.76
N TRP A 179 -13.73 -15.23 -6.16
CA TRP A 179 -13.67 -14.18 -7.17
C TRP A 179 -14.33 -14.66 -8.47
N TRP A 180 -13.93 -15.83 -8.96
CA TRP A 180 -14.43 -16.37 -10.22
C TRP A 180 -15.93 -16.66 -10.20
N LEU A 181 -16.45 -17.13 -9.09
CA LEU A 181 -17.85 -17.49 -8.95
C LEU A 181 -18.78 -16.27 -8.77
N PHE A 182 -18.36 -15.27 -8.00
CA PHE A 182 -19.26 -14.24 -7.50
C PHE A 182 -19.03 -12.84 -8.08
N VAL A 183 -17.88 -12.57 -8.71
CA VAL A 183 -17.64 -11.25 -9.31
C VAL A 183 -18.15 -11.22 -10.74
N GLU A 184 -18.93 -10.19 -11.07
CA GLU A 184 -19.36 -9.94 -12.45
C GLU A 184 -18.21 -9.38 -13.28
N ASP A 185 -18.13 -9.83 -14.53
CA ASP A 185 -17.15 -9.32 -15.48
C ASP A 185 -17.57 -7.95 -16.04
N PHE A 186 -16.61 -7.13 -16.34
CA PHE A 186 -16.80 -5.93 -17.14
C PHE A 186 -15.56 -5.70 -18.02
N GLU A 187 -15.74 -5.03 -19.14
CA GLU A 187 -14.65 -4.76 -20.06
C GLU A 187 -13.80 -3.57 -19.56
N ILE A 188 -12.48 -3.77 -19.60
CA ILE A 188 -11.52 -2.68 -19.48
C ILE A 188 -11.46 -2.04 -20.87
N PRO A 189 -11.84 -0.76 -21.02
CA PRO A 189 -11.81 -0.06 -22.29
C PRO A 189 -10.40 -0.09 -22.88
N LYS A 190 -10.32 -0.28 -24.20
CA LYS A 190 -9.08 -0.04 -24.96
C LYS A 190 -8.80 1.46 -24.90
N GLU A 191 -7.84 1.87 -24.09
CA GLU A 191 -7.45 3.27 -24.02
C GLU A 191 -6.77 3.64 -25.35
N LYS A 192 -7.36 4.60 -26.07
CA LYS A 192 -6.65 5.26 -27.15
C LYS A 192 -5.68 6.24 -26.48
N HIS A 193 -4.39 5.99 -26.61
CA HIS A 193 -3.42 7.00 -26.24
C HIS A 193 -3.69 8.25 -27.06
N SER A 194 -4.14 9.31 -26.42
CA SER A 194 -4.23 10.63 -27.07
C SER A 194 -2.81 11.15 -27.25
N SER A 195 -2.32 11.16 -28.50
CA SER A 195 -0.95 11.54 -28.85
C SER A 195 -0.64 13.03 -28.64
N GLY A 196 -1.46 13.80 -27.93
CA GLY A 196 -1.39 15.25 -27.90
C GLY A 196 -1.02 15.90 -26.56
N SER A 197 -1.32 15.31 -25.42
CA SER A 197 -1.07 15.93 -24.12
C SER A 197 -0.02 15.14 -23.33
N ASN A 198 1.18 15.73 -23.21
CA ASN A 198 2.25 15.12 -22.44
C ASN A 198 2.06 15.46 -20.96
N VAL A 199 1.37 14.58 -20.22
CA VAL A 199 1.11 14.70 -18.78
C VAL A 199 2.41 14.94 -18.00
N TRP A 200 3.51 14.38 -18.46
CA TRP A 200 4.84 14.54 -17.86
C TRP A 200 5.44 15.95 -17.96
N LYS A 201 4.93 16.77 -18.89
CA LYS A 201 5.34 18.18 -19.02
C LYS A 201 4.57 19.12 -18.11
N MET A 202 3.51 18.64 -17.46
CA MET A 202 2.69 19.43 -16.56
C MET A 202 3.33 19.52 -15.17
N PRO A 203 3.74 20.72 -14.68
CA PRO A 203 4.32 20.86 -13.34
C PRO A 203 3.42 20.32 -12.23
N PHE A 204 2.10 20.45 -12.39
CA PHE A 204 1.11 19.90 -11.47
C PHE A 204 1.28 18.39 -11.25
N THR A 205 1.52 17.63 -12.32
CA THR A 205 1.70 16.17 -12.25
C THR A 205 2.83 15.78 -11.31
N TRP A 206 3.96 16.47 -11.41
CA TRP A 206 5.12 16.21 -10.56
C TRP A 206 4.87 16.63 -9.11
N VAL A 207 4.41 17.87 -8.89
CA VAL A 207 4.18 18.37 -7.53
C VAL A 207 3.12 17.54 -6.83
N PHE A 208 1.98 17.29 -7.49
CA PHE A 208 0.92 16.51 -6.87
C PHE A 208 1.27 15.02 -6.79
N GLY A 209 1.97 14.45 -7.76
CA GLY A 209 2.45 13.08 -7.71
C GLY A 209 3.33 12.80 -6.49
N PHE A 210 4.19 13.76 -6.14
CA PHE A 210 5.01 13.67 -4.94
C PHE A 210 4.24 13.87 -3.62
N THR A 211 2.98 14.31 -3.63
CA THR A 211 2.22 14.48 -2.37
C THR A 211 1.94 13.17 -1.65
N PHE A 212 1.91 12.04 -2.34
CA PHE A 212 1.67 10.72 -1.73
C PHE A 212 2.96 9.94 -1.45
N PHE A 213 4.08 10.36 -1.99
CA PHE A 213 5.41 9.79 -1.73
C PHE A 213 5.75 9.73 -0.23
N PRO A 214 5.56 10.80 0.58
CA PRO A 214 5.83 10.75 2.02
C PRO A 214 4.95 9.73 2.77
N ALA A 215 3.69 9.56 2.35
CA ALA A 215 2.82 8.58 2.98
C ALA A 215 3.32 7.15 2.73
N LEU A 216 3.68 6.81 1.50
CA LEU A 216 4.23 5.49 1.16
C LEU A 216 5.55 5.24 1.87
N TRP A 217 6.40 6.27 2.03
CA TRP A 217 7.61 6.18 2.84
C TRP A 217 7.30 5.70 4.26
N ILE A 218 6.36 6.38 4.94
CA ILE A 218 5.97 6.05 6.32
C ILE A 218 5.32 4.67 6.39
N ILE A 219 4.36 4.37 5.50
CA ILE A 219 3.60 3.12 5.47
C ILE A 219 4.52 1.90 5.37
N PHE A 220 5.47 1.92 4.44
CA PHE A 220 6.30 0.74 4.17
C PHE A 220 7.56 0.61 5.03
N THR A 221 7.95 1.65 5.78
CA THR A 221 9.18 1.59 6.57
C THR A 221 9.00 1.77 8.07
N LEU A 222 7.91 2.40 8.53
CA LEU A 222 7.71 2.65 9.97
C LEU A 222 7.65 1.33 10.76
N GLY A 223 6.82 0.39 10.32
CA GLY A 223 6.67 -0.92 10.97
C GLY A 223 7.93 -1.76 10.91
N SER A 224 8.54 -1.85 9.73
CA SER A 224 9.69 -2.75 9.48
C SER A 224 11.01 -2.19 10.01
N PHE A 225 11.20 -0.87 10.00
CA PHE A 225 12.46 -0.26 10.46
C PHE A 225 12.39 0.21 11.90
N THR A 226 11.49 1.16 12.19
CA THR A 226 11.55 1.88 13.48
C THR A 226 11.07 1.01 14.63
N LEU A 227 9.98 0.27 14.44
CA LEU A 227 9.40 -0.52 15.51
C LEU A 227 10.26 -1.74 15.87
N HIS A 228 11.07 -2.24 14.95
CA HIS A 228 12.02 -3.33 15.25
C HIS A 228 13.31 -2.87 15.93
N ASN A 229 13.61 -1.57 15.93
CA ASN A 229 14.83 -1.02 16.54
C ASN A 229 14.58 -0.34 17.90
N VAL A 230 13.39 -0.53 18.49
CA VAL A 230 13.05 0.03 19.82
C VAL A 230 13.38 -0.95 20.95
N LYS A 231 13.49 -0.43 22.18
CA LYS A 231 13.78 -1.22 23.38
C LYS A 231 12.54 -1.91 23.98
N PHE A 232 11.55 -2.23 23.17
CA PHE A 232 10.38 -3.00 23.62
C PHE A 232 10.62 -4.50 23.40
N SER A 233 9.88 -5.35 24.11
CA SER A 233 9.92 -6.80 23.88
C SER A 233 9.34 -7.15 22.49
N ASP A 234 9.73 -8.30 21.94
CA ASP A 234 9.24 -8.77 20.63
C ASP A 234 7.71 -8.86 20.58
N ALA A 235 7.06 -9.27 21.69
CA ALA A 235 5.61 -9.30 21.80
C ALA A 235 5.00 -7.89 21.74
N GLN A 236 5.62 -6.90 22.37
CA GLN A 236 5.21 -5.50 22.33
C GLN A 236 5.40 -4.91 20.93
N VAL A 237 6.54 -5.17 20.29
CA VAL A 237 6.80 -4.75 18.90
C VAL A 237 5.77 -5.36 17.95
N ALA A 238 5.48 -6.66 18.07
CA ALA A 238 4.46 -7.31 17.25
C ALA A 238 3.07 -6.68 17.42
N ASN A 239 2.72 -6.27 18.64
CA ASN A 239 1.46 -5.59 18.91
C ASN A 239 1.44 -4.16 18.34
N LEU A 240 2.57 -3.42 18.37
CA LEU A 240 2.68 -2.10 17.74
C LEU A 240 2.49 -2.21 16.23
N VAL A 241 3.15 -3.16 15.57
CA VAL A 241 2.98 -3.41 14.12
C VAL A 241 1.53 -3.78 13.81
N MET A 242 0.92 -4.67 14.59
CA MET A 242 -0.47 -5.05 14.38
C MET A 242 -1.44 -3.87 14.61
N THR A 243 -1.18 -3.02 15.60
CA THR A 243 -1.95 -1.79 15.84
C THR A 243 -1.84 -0.82 14.67
N LEU A 244 -0.64 -0.67 14.09
CA LEU A 244 -0.42 0.14 12.89
C LEU A 244 -1.25 -0.38 11.71
N GLU A 245 -1.19 -1.69 11.42
CA GLU A 245 -1.94 -2.32 10.33
C GLU A 245 -3.47 -2.16 10.52
N VAL A 246 -3.98 -2.45 11.71
CA VAL A 246 -5.42 -2.25 12.03
C VAL A 246 -5.82 -0.79 11.82
N SER A 247 -5.02 0.11 12.34
CA SER A 247 -5.27 1.55 12.24
C SER A 247 -5.26 2.02 10.78
N MET A 248 -4.26 1.64 9.99
CA MET A 248 -4.19 1.98 8.58
C MET A 248 -5.39 1.43 7.79
N GLY A 249 -5.79 0.19 8.06
CA GLY A 249 -6.98 -0.42 7.46
C GLY A 249 -8.26 0.37 7.75
N LEU A 250 -8.49 0.70 9.02
CA LEU A 250 -9.67 1.47 9.45
C LEU A 250 -9.66 2.90 8.88
N TRP A 251 -8.53 3.60 8.98
CA TRP A 251 -8.43 4.97 8.48
C TRP A 251 -8.53 5.05 6.95
N SER A 252 -8.10 4.03 6.22
CA SER A 252 -8.35 3.94 4.77
C SER A 252 -9.85 4.02 4.45
N ILE A 253 -10.67 3.28 5.20
CA ILE A 253 -12.12 3.25 5.04
C ILE A 253 -12.77 4.58 5.48
N ILE A 254 -12.40 5.06 6.68
CA ILE A 254 -12.97 6.29 7.27
C ILE A 254 -12.68 7.51 6.40
N MET A 255 -11.41 7.69 5.98
CA MET A 255 -11.01 8.83 5.16
C MET A 255 -11.53 8.71 3.72
N GLY A 256 -11.69 7.48 3.21
CA GLY A 256 -12.41 7.23 1.96
C GLY A 256 -13.87 7.67 2.04
N TYR A 257 -14.56 7.38 3.16
CA TYR A 257 -15.93 7.85 3.39
C TYR A 257 -16.01 9.37 3.53
N LEU A 258 -15.09 9.99 4.26
CA LEU A 258 -15.02 11.46 4.35
C LEU A 258 -14.76 12.09 2.98
N GLY A 259 -13.87 11.52 2.19
CA GLY A 259 -13.64 11.93 0.80
C GLY A 259 -14.90 11.88 -0.05
N TYR A 260 -15.70 10.81 0.08
CA TYR A 260 -17.03 10.71 -0.55
C TYR A 260 -17.96 11.82 -0.08
N ARG A 261 -18.10 12.03 1.23
CA ARG A 261 -18.99 13.06 1.80
C ARG A 261 -18.63 14.46 1.32
N PHE A 262 -17.35 14.77 1.19
CA PHE A 262 -16.89 16.04 0.65
C PHE A 262 -17.10 16.14 -0.87
N SER A 263 -16.88 15.07 -1.61
CA SER A 263 -17.07 15.05 -3.06
C SER A 263 -18.53 15.29 -3.47
N VAL A 264 -19.49 14.71 -2.74
CA VAL A 264 -20.92 14.90 -3.03
C VAL A 264 -21.36 16.37 -2.88
N LYS A 265 -20.71 17.13 -2.02
CA LYS A 265 -21.01 18.56 -1.79
C LYS A 265 -20.38 19.50 -2.83
N ASN A 266 -19.44 18.99 -3.64
CA ASN A 266 -18.66 19.79 -4.57
C ASN A 266 -18.87 19.28 -6.00
N THR A 267 -19.47 20.10 -6.85
CA THR A 267 -19.78 19.75 -8.26
C THR A 267 -18.71 20.23 -9.25
N SER A 268 -17.87 21.19 -8.85
CA SER A 268 -16.79 21.70 -9.70
C SER A 268 -15.49 20.91 -9.51
N ASN A 269 -14.68 20.79 -10.57
CA ASN A 269 -13.36 20.16 -10.51
C ASN A 269 -12.47 20.78 -9.43
N ARG A 270 -12.45 22.10 -9.34
CA ARG A 270 -11.71 22.85 -8.32
C ARG A 270 -12.20 22.55 -6.90
N GLY A 271 -13.51 22.43 -6.71
CA GLY A 271 -14.14 22.07 -5.44
C GLY A 271 -13.77 20.63 -5.02
N LEU A 272 -13.86 19.68 -5.95
CA LEU A 272 -13.45 18.29 -5.72
C LEU A 272 -11.95 18.19 -5.37
N PHE A 273 -11.11 18.92 -6.09
CA PHE A 273 -9.68 18.94 -5.81
C PHE A 273 -9.37 19.55 -4.44
N LYS A 274 -10.04 20.65 -4.04
CA LYS A 274 -9.90 21.20 -2.69
C LYS A 274 -10.32 20.20 -1.61
N ALA A 275 -11.37 19.42 -1.84
CA ALA A 275 -11.78 18.37 -0.91
C ALA A 275 -10.69 17.28 -0.75
N ILE A 276 -10.09 16.85 -1.85
CA ILE A 276 -8.96 15.90 -1.85
C ILE A 276 -7.79 16.46 -1.03
N VAL A 277 -7.36 17.68 -1.33
CA VAL A 277 -6.27 18.34 -0.62
C VAL A 277 -6.56 18.46 0.89
N SER A 278 -7.80 18.81 1.25
CA SER A 278 -8.19 18.94 2.67
C SER A 278 -8.10 17.60 3.41
N VAL A 279 -8.59 16.51 2.81
CA VAL A 279 -8.51 15.15 3.39
C VAL A 279 -7.07 14.73 3.57
N MET A 280 -6.21 14.91 2.56
CA MET A 280 -4.81 14.54 2.62
C MET A 280 -4.04 15.40 3.63
N THR A 281 -4.29 16.71 3.69
CA THR A 281 -3.65 17.62 4.64
C THR A 281 -4.02 17.25 6.08
N LEU A 282 -5.29 16.96 6.35
CA LEU A 282 -5.74 16.48 7.66
C LEU A 282 -5.02 15.18 8.03
N SER A 283 -4.94 14.23 7.10
CA SER A 283 -4.24 12.96 7.33
C SER A 283 -2.78 13.19 7.70
N TYR A 284 -2.04 14.03 6.99
CA TYR A 284 -0.65 14.32 7.32
C TYR A 284 -0.48 15.09 8.63
N ALA A 285 -1.35 16.05 8.94
CA ALA A 285 -1.27 16.80 10.20
C ALA A 285 -1.46 15.89 11.42
N VAL A 286 -2.44 14.98 11.34
CA VAL A 286 -2.69 14.00 12.41
C VAL A 286 -1.58 12.93 12.44
N THR A 287 -1.04 12.51 11.27
CA THR A 287 0.13 11.64 11.21
C THR A 287 1.33 12.25 11.90
N PHE A 288 1.61 13.53 11.64
CA PHE A 288 2.71 14.24 12.31
C PHE A 288 2.55 14.22 13.83
N LEU A 289 1.36 14.47 14.34
CA LEU A 289 1.06 14.40 15.78
C LEU A 289 1.29 12.97 16.31
N GLY A 290 0.78 11.95 15.61
CA GLY A 290 0.97 10.55 15.99
C GLY A 290 2.46 10.16 16.04
N LEU A 291 3.23 10.51 15.02
CA LEU A 291 4.68 10.27 14.96
C LEU A 291 5.43 11.00 16.09
N PHE A 292 5.04 12.22 16.41
CA PHE A 292 5.64 12.95 17.53
C PHE A 292 5.37 12.26 18.88
N ILE A 293 4.14 11.76 19.08
CA ILE A 293 3.79 10.96 20.27
C ILE A 293 4.62 9.67 20.31
N VAL A 294 4.75 8.94 19.18
CA VAL A 294 5.59 7.73 19.07
C VAL A 294 7.02 8.04 19.46
N TRP A 295 7.60 9.14 18.94
CA TRP A 295 8.97 9.52 19.26
C TRP A 295 9.16 9.78 20.75
N LYS A 296 8.26 10.52 21.39
CA LYS A 296 8.28 10.75 22.84
C LYS A 296 8.13 9.47 23.65
N ALA A 297 7.21 8.60 23.22
CA ALA A 297 6.97 7.31 23.86
C ALA A 297 8.21 6.39 23.82
N ILE A 298 8.86 6.28 22.66
CA ILE A 298 10.10 5.50 22.51
C ILE A 298 11.21 6.09 23.40
N SER A 299 11.35 7.41 23.42
CA SER A 299 12.36 8.09 24.25
C SER A 299 12.15 7.88 25.74
N ALA A 300 10.88 7.78 26.18
CA ALA A 300 10.49 7.52 27.57
C ALA A 300 10.36 6.02 27.90
N ASN A 301 10.52 5.14 26.93
CA ASN A 301 10.24 3.69 27.02
C ASN A 301 8.81 3.41 27.52
N ASP A 302 7.84 4.24 27.08
CA ASP A 302 6.42 4.11 27.44
C ASP A 302 5.65 3.38 26.30
N TYR A 303 5.40 2.11 26.53
CA TYR A 303 4.69 1.25 25.58
C TYR A 303 3.24 1.67 25.33
N THR A 304 2.53 2.12 26.39
CA THR A 304 1.12 2.53 26.28
C THR A 304 0.97 3.78 25.42
N LEU A 305 1.86 4.75 25.63
CA LEU A 305 1.91 5.97 24.83
C LEU A 305 2.34 5.66 23.39
N ALA A 306 3.23 4.68 23.18
CA ALA A 306 3.62 4.21 21.84
C ALA A 306 2.42 3.60 21.09
N LEU A 307 1.60 2.76 21.74
CA LEU A 307 0.38 2.22 21.14
C LEU A 307 -0.58 3.32 20.68
N LEU A 308 -0.81 4.33 21.53
CA LEU A 308 -1.66 5.47 21.20
C LEU A 308 -1.11 6.24 19.98
N GLY A 309 0.19 6.57 20.01
CA GLY A 309 0.84 7.27 18.90
C GLY A 309 0.77 6.49 17.58
N ILE A 310 0.99 5.18 17.61
CA ILE A 310 0.90 4.30 16.45
C ILE A 310 -0.54 4.24 15.91
N ALA A 311 -1.54 4.12 16.78
CA ALA A 311 -2.95 4.12 16.39
C ALA A 311 -3.36 5.44 15.70
N ILE A 312 -2.83 6.56 16.15
CA ILE A 312 -3.03 7.86 15.52
C ILE A 312 -2.27 7.94 14.18
N THR A 313 -1.03 7.46 14.13
CA THR A 313 -0.17 7.52 12.93
C THR A 313 -0.78 6.77 11.75
N GLY A 314 -1.54 5.70 11.98
CA GLY A 314 -2.19 4.93 10.91
C GLY A 314 -3.11 5.74 9.99
N ILE A 315 -3.54 6.94 10.39
CA ILE A 315 -4.31 7.86 9.54
C ILE A 315 -3.54 8.27 8.27
N VAL A 316 -2.22 8.08 8.23
CA VAL A 316 -1.40 8.32 7.02
C VAL A 316 -1.98 7.61 5.80
N GLN A 317 -2.56 6.42 5.98
CA GLN A 317 -3.20 5.68 4.89
C GLN A 317 -4.46 6.36 4.36
N GLY A 318 -5.08 7.25 5.11
CA GLY A 318 -6.20 8.06 4.65
C GLY A 318 -5.88 8.98 3.47
N THR A 319 -4.59 9.24 3.20
CA THR A 319 -4.15 9.97 2.00
C THR A 319 -4.39 9.16 0.72
N GLY A 320 -4.31 7.82 0.77
CA GLY A 320 -4.40 6.94 -0.39
C GLY A 320 -5.73 7.04 -1.15
N PRO A 321 -6.91 6.83 -0.51
CA PRO A 321 -8.20 6.95 -1.19
C PRO A 321 -8.42 8.32 -1.86
N ALA A 322 -7.97 9.40 -1.21
CA ALA A 322 -8.06 10.75 -1.75
C ALA A 322 -7.13 10.93 -2.95
N PHE A 323 -5.87 10.54 -2.83
CA PHE A 323 -4.87 10.63 -3.89
C PHE A 323 -5.32 9.92 -5.18
N TRP A 324 -5.80 8.69 -5.08
CA TRP A 324 -6.22 7.89 -6.23
C TRP A 324 -7.53 8.36 -6.88
N THR A 325 -8.18 9.37 -6.34
CA THR A 325 -9.35 10.02 -6.95
C THR A 325 -9.02 11.35 -7.63
N THR A 326 -7.75 11.75 -7.66
CA THR A 326 -7.33 13.06 -8.19
C THR A 326 -7.42 13.15 -9.71
N ALA A 327 -7.08 12.10 -10.44
CA ALA A 327 -7.09 12.17 -11.90
C ALA A 327 -8.46 12.62 -12.45
N PRO A 328 -9.61 12.06 -12.02
CA PRO A 328 -10.92 12.54 -12.42
C PRO A 328 -11.28 13.98 -11.98
N ALA A 329 -10.64 14.47 -10.92
CA ALA A 329 -10.91 15.82 -10.42
C ALA A 329 -10.05 16.91 -11.07
N ALA A 330 -8.84 16.57 -11.49
CA ALA A 330 -7.83 17.54 -11.90
C ALA A 330 -7.48 17.52 -13.39
N TYR A 331 -7.79 16.43 -14.10
CA TYR A 331 -7.40 16.28 -15.51
C TYR A 331 -8.62 16.15 -16.43
N PRO A 332 -8.48 16.48 -17.73
CA PRO A 332 -9.46 16.15 -18.77
C PRO A 332 -9.67 14.64 -18.89
N LYS A 333 -10.89 14.22 -19.25
CA LYS A 333 -11.27 12.78 -19.30
C LYS A 333 -10.39 11.96 -20.24
N GLU A 334 -9.93 12.58 -21.32
CA GLU A 334 -9.15 11.97 -22.41
C GLU A 334 -7.79 11.47 -21.93
N ILE A 335 -7.26 12.07 -20.85
CA ILE A 335 -5.92 11.77 -20.32
C ILE A 335 -5.93 11.17 -18.90
N TYR A 336 -7.11 10.80 -18.35
CA TYR A 336 -7.18 10.18 -17.01
C TYR A 336 -6.27 8.98 -16.81
N PRO A 337 -6.17 8.06 -17.76
CA PRO A 337 -5.31 6.89 -17.59
C PRO A 337 -3.84 7.26 -17.47
N GLU A 338 -3.37 8.12 -18.37
CA GLU A 338 -1.97 8.59 -18.36
C GLU A 338 -1.67 9.39 -17.09
N ALA A 339 -2.60 10.26 -16.65
CA ALA A 339 -2.47 11.01 -15.42
C ALA A 339 -2.42 10.10 -14.19
N SER A 340 -3.32 9.12 -14.09
CA SER A 340 -3.34 8.14 -13.01
C SER A 340 -2.03 7.33 -12.97
N PHE A 341 -1.51 6.94 -14.14
CA PHE A 341 -0.25 6.25 -14.25
C PHE A 341 0.92 7.12 -13.79
N ALA A 342 1.03 8.36 -14.30
CA ALA A 342 2.11 9.27 -13.94
C ALA A 342 2.11 9.59 -12.43
N LEU A 343 0.95 9.91 -11.86
CA LEU A 343 0.80 10.15 -10.44
C LEU A 343 1.19 8.91 -9.62
N GLY A 344 0.73 7.73 -10.05
CA GLY A 344 1.06 6.47 -9.42
C GLY A 344 2.56 6.17 -9.46
N LEU A 345 3.21 6.37 -10.60
CA LEU A 345 4.64 6.12 -10.75
C LEU A 345 5.48 7.05 -9.88
N ILE A 346 5.19 8.35 -9.91
CA ILE A 346 5.90 9.34 -9.12
C ILE A 346 5.78 9.01 -7.62
N SER A 347 4.56 8.75 -7.15
CA SER A 347 4.34 8.46 -5.73
C SER A 347 5.00 7.14 -5.30
N ASN A 348 4.88 6.08 -6.11
CA ASN A 348 5.43 4.76 -5.78
C ASN A 348 6.96 4.68 -5.93
N SER A 349 7.63 5.71 -6.46
CA SER A 349 9.09 5.80 -6.37
C SER A 349 9.59 5.78 -4.92
N ALA A 350 8.75 6.15 -3.94
CA ALA A 350 9.02 5.94 -2.53
C ALA A 350 9.37 4.48 -2.20
N ASN A 351 8.70 3.53 -2.84
CA ASN A 351 8.92 2.10 -2.60
C ASN A 351 10.32 1.64 -3.02
N ALA A 352 10.92 2.30 -4.00
CA ALA A 352 12.30 2.02 -4.40
C ALA A 352 13.34 2.72 -3.50
N VAL A 353 13.01 3.90 -2.98
CA VAL A 353 13.96 4.76 -2.26
C VAL A 353 13.90 4.55 -0.74
N ALA A 354 12.71 4.50 -0.16
CA ALA A 354 12.52 4.50 1.29
C ALA A 354 13.20 3.33 2.02
N PRO A 355 13.08 2.06 1.58
CA PRO A 355 13.76 0.95 2.25
C PRO A 355 15.27 1.11 2.22
N ASN A 356 15.84 1.50 1.07
CA ASN A 356 17.28 1.67 0.93
C ASN A 356 17.82 2.77 1.85
N VAL A 357 17.11 3.88 1.96
CA VAL A 357 17.50 4.96 2.89
C VAL A 357 17.34 4.52 4.33
N MET A 358 16.18 3.95 4.69
CA MET A 358 15.87 3.64 6.09
C MET A 358 16.69 2.45 6.60
N PHE A 359 16.87 1.39 5.81
CA PHE A 359 17.58 0.19 6.28
C PHE A 359 19.10 0.26 6.10
N VAL A 360 19.59 1.02 5.12
CA VAL A 360 21.03 1.07 4.81
C VAL A 360 21.71 2.29 5.41
N LEU A 361 21.06 3.46 5.38
CA LEU A 361 21.68 4.74 5.75
C LEU A 361 21.28 5.26 7.13
N VAL A 362 20.13 4.82 7.66
CA VAL A 362 19.63 5.28 8.95
C VAL A 362 20.00 4.28 10.06
N HIS A 363 20.90 4.65 10.94
CA HIS A 363 21.42 3.78 12.00
C HIS A 363 20.84 4.10 13.40
N SER A 364 19.96 5.09 13.51
CA SER A 364 19.32 5.42 14.79
C SER A 364 17.82 5.64 14.66
N VAL A 365 17.08 5.19 15.67
CA VAL A 365 15.63 5.41 15.79
C VAL A 365 15.29 6.90 15.77
N THR A 366 16.09 7.72 16.47
CA THR A 366 15.90 9.18 16.51
C THR A 366 16.00 9.80 15.12
N THR A 367 17.02 9.45 14.34
CA THR A 367 17.17 9.92 12.96
C THR A 367 16.00 9.45 12.10
N GLY A 368 15.58 8.20 12.26
CA GLY A 368 14.40 7.68 11.57
C GLY A 368 13.14 8.47 11.89
N MET A 369 12.89 8.78 13.16
CA MET A 369 11.71 9.57 13.58
C MET A 369 11.74 10.99 13.03
N ILE A 370 12.91 11.64 12.98
CA ILE A 370 13.09 12.97 12.36
C ILE A 370 12.74 12.92 10.86
N ILE A 371 13.19 11.88 10.17
CA ILE A 371 12.86 11.69 8.74
C ILE A 371 11.34 11.53 8.56
N TYR A 372 10.67 10.71 9.37
CA TYR A 372 9.21 10.55 9.26
C TYR A 372 8.43 11.83 9.54
N LEU A 373 8.83 12.60 10.56
CA LEU A 373 8.24 13.91 10.83
C LEU A 373 8.47 14.88 9.66
N GLY A 374 9.68 14.87 9.11
CA GLY A 374 10.03 15.66 7.92
C GLY A 374 9.19 15.24 6.70
N MET A 375 8.96 13.94 6.49
CA MET A 375 8.11 13.44 5.42
C MET A 375 6.65 13.88 5.59
N ALA A 376 6.09 13.81 6.80
CA ALA A 376 4.74 14.30 7.05
C ALA A 376 4.59 15.80 6.74
N LEU A 377 5.56 16.62 7.15
CA LEU A 377 5.61 18.05 6.82
C LEU A 377 5.78 18.29 5.32
N LEU A 378 6.65 17.53 4.65
CA LEU A 378 6.83 17.60 3.19
C LEU A 378 5.51 17.34 2.46
N GLY A 379 4.74 16.34 2.89
CA GLY A 379 3.41 16.06 2.35
C GLY A 379 2.48 17.28 2.46
N ILE A 380 2.43 17.93 3.61
CA ILE A 380 1.62 19.15 3.82
C ILE A 380 2.09 20.28 2.90
N VAL A 381 3.41 20.54 2.82
CA VAL A 381 3.96 21.61 1.97
C VAL A 381 3.62 21.37 0.50
N LEU A 382 3.82 20.15 -0.01
CA LEU A 382 3.50 19.80 -1.40
C LEU A 382 2.00 19.96 -1.69
N LEU A 383 1.12 19.62 -0.75
CA LEU A 383 -0.33 19.81 -0.87
C LEU A 383 -0.70 21.31 -0.92
N LEU A 384 -0.09 22.13 -0.07
CA LEU A 384 -0.31 23.58 -0.08
C LEU A 384 0.17 24.22 -1.39
N VAL A 385 1.32 23.77 -1.92
CA VAL A 385 1.82 24.23 -3.23
C VAL A 385 0.86 23.80 -4.34
N SER A 386 0.50 22.51 -4.41
CA SER A 386 -0.41 21.99 -5.45
C SER A 386 -1.79 22.65 -5.42
N SER A 387 -2.29 23.02 -4.23
CA SER A 387 -3.59 23.69 -4.08
C SER A 387 -3.66 25.07 -4.73
N ARG A 388 -2.50 25.72 -4.91
CA ARG A 388 -2.37 27.05 -5.53
C ARG A 388 -2.10 26.98 -7.05
N MET A 389 -1.76 25.80 -7.56
CA MET A 389 -1.50 25.59 -8.99
C MET A 389 -2.81 25.61 -9.79
N LYS A 390 -2.72 25.94 -11.07
CA LYS A 390 -3.81 25.69 -12.02
C LYS A 390 -3.97 24.19 -12.22
N LEU A 391 -5.21 23.73 -12.34
CA LEU A 391 -5.47 22.32 -12.63
C LEU A 391 -5.26 22.07 -14.13
N PRO A 392 -4.74 20.89 -14.52
CA PRO A 392 -4.61 20.54 -15.94
C PRO A 392 -5.90 20.68 -16.76
N VAL A 393 -7.06 20.41 -16.14
CA VAL A 393 -8.37 20.62 -16.80
C VAL A 393 -8.68 22.10 -17.05
N GLU A 394 -8.11 23.00 -16.28
CA GLU A 394 -8.27 24.47 -16.45
C GLU A 394 -7.23 25.06 -17.45
N GLU A 395 -6.14 24.34 -17.71
CA GLU A 395 -5.10 24.76 -18.67
C GLU A 395 -5.39 24.28 -20.09
N LEU A 396 -6.11 23.18 -20.23
CA LEU A 396 -6.40 22.53 -21.52
C LEU A 396 -7.83 22.80 -22.01
N SER A 397 -8.67 23.49 -21.22
CA SER A 397 -9.99 24.00 -21.61
C SER A 397 -9.85 25.39 -22.26
#